data_c2126bd89bf43821006b67df621b93d7
#
_entry.id   c2126bd89bf43821006b67df621b93d7
#
_cell.length_a   1.000
_cell.length_b   1.000
_cell.length_c   1.000
_cell.angle_alpha   90.00
_cell.angle_beta   90.00
_cell.angle_gamma   90.00
#
_symmetry.space_group_name_H-M   'P 1'
#
loop_
_entity.id
_entity.type
_entity.pdbx_description
1 polymer ?
#
loop_
_entity_poly.entity_id
_entity_poly.type
_entity_poly.pdbx_seq_one_letter_code
_entity_poly.pdbx_strand_id
1 'polypeptide(L)'
;YISVHVRAHGREILKEYEISPPQFVALQWVGDKEGITIGELSNRMYLAHSTTTDIVDKLEKLKLVKRYKSESDKRLVLVKMEETGKEIINKVINKRISYIRDITAHLNKKELNLLPEILESILRESEKNIHG
;
A
#
# COMPACT_ATOMS: atom_id res chain seq x y z
N TYR A 1 15.47 -10.90 -3.11
CA TYR A 1 14.86 -11.95 -2.27
C TYR A 1 14.32 -11.42 -0.93
N ILE A 2 14.98 -10.49 -0.23
CA ILE A 2 14.49 -9.90 1.04
C ILE A 2 13.08 -9.34 0.89
N SER A 3 12.79 -8.60 -0.19
CA SER A 3 11.49 -8.01 -0.44
C SER A 3 10.35 -9.05 -0.54
N VAL A 4 10.66 -10.24 -1.05
CA VAL A 4 9.71 -11.36 -1.14
C VAL A 4 9.35 -11.87 0.25
N HIS A 5 10.36 -12.05 1.12
CA HIS A 5 10.14 -12.50 2.50
C HIS A 5 9.39 -11.46 3.32
N VAL A 6 9.74 -10.18 3.20
CA VAL A 6 9.03 -9.08 3.88
C VAL A 6 7.55 -9.06 3.47
N ARG A 7 7.26 -9.16 2.17
CA ARG A 7 5.87 -9.21 1.68
C ARG A 7 5.13 -10.45 2.16
N ALA A 8 5.80 -11.59 2.21
CA ALA A 8 5.18 -12.84 2.67
C ALA A 8 4.65 -12.72 4.11
N HIS A 9 5.38 -12.05 5.00
CA HIS A 9 4.96 -11.86 6.39
C HIS A 9 3.73 -10.97 6.57
N GLY A 10 3.38 -10.15 5.59
CA GLY A 10 2.13 -9.39 5.59
C GLY A 10 0.92 -10.16 5.04
N ARG A 11 1.14 -11.24 4.30
CA ARG A 11 0.05 -11.99 3.63
C ARG A 11 -0.89 -12.70 4.59
N GLU A 12 -0.44 -13.12 5.76
CA GLU A 12 -1.28 -13.74 6.78
C GLU A 12 -2.40 -12.78 7.21
N ILE A 13 -2.04 -11.52 7.44
CA ILE A 13 -3.03 -10.47 7.78
C ILE A 13 -4.04 -10.30 6.65
N LEU A 14 -3.59 -10.26 5.38
CA LEU A 14 -4.49 -10.12 4.24
C LEU A 14 -5.49 -11.29 4.14
N LYS A 15 -5.07 -12.51 4.44
CA LYS A 15 -5.94 -13.69 4.46
C LYS A 15 -7.04 -13.59 5.53
N GLU A 16 -6.71 -13.10 6.72
CA GLU A 16 -7.68 -12.89 7.80
C GLU A 16 -8.82 -11.94 7.38
N TYR A 17 -8.52 -10.96 6.56
CA TYR A 17 -9.49 -9.98 6.04
C TYR A 17 -10.05 -10.30 4.66
N GLU A 18 -9.72 -11.46 4.10
CA GLU A 18 -10.13 -11.88 2.75
C GLU A 18 -9.75 -10.89 1.64
N ILE A 19 -8.57 -10.28 1.77
CA ILE A 19 -8.02 -9.30 0.84
C ILE A 19 -6.90 -9.93 0.02
N SER A 20 -6.99 -9.82 -1.30
CA SER A 20 -5.91 -10.22 -2.21
C SER A 20 -4.76 -9.20 -2.23
N PRO A 21 -3.54 -9.60 -2.65
CA PRO A 21 -2.45 -8.67 -2.84
C PRO A 21 -2.77 -7.47 -3.75
N PRO A 22 -3.42 -7.60 -4.92
CA PRO A 22 -3.83 -6.44 -5.72
C PRO A 22 -4.83 -5.52 -5.01
N GLN A 23 -5.77 -6.07 -4.25
CA GLN A 23 -6.70 -5.27 -3.45
C GLN A 23 -5.97 -4.49 -2.35
N PHE A 24 -4.97 -5.08 -1.72
CA PHE A 24 -4.13 -4.39 -0.74
C PHE A 24 -3.31 -3.25 -1.37
N VAL A 25 -2.74 -3.46 -2.56
CA VAL A 25 -2.05 -2.39 -3.31
C VAL A 25 -3.00 -1.25 -3.62
N ALA A 26 -4.22 -1.53 -4.08
CA ALA A 26 -5.24 -0.51 -4.30
C ALA A 26 -5.57 0.27 -3.02
N LEU A 27 -5.74 -0.46 -1.91
CA LEU A 27 -6.00 0.15 -0.60
C LEU A 27 -4.89 1.12 -0.18
N GLN A 28 -3.62 0.77 -0.42
CA GLN A 28 -2.48 1.65 -0.15
C GLN A 28 -2.54 2.93 -1.00
N TRP A 29 -2.80 2.82 -2.30
CA TRP A 29 -2.94 4.00 -3.18
C TRP A 29 -4.10 4.92 -2.77
N VAL A 30 -5.22 4.35 -2.33
CA VAL A 30 -6.35 5.13 -1.79
C VAL A 30 -5.95 5.86 -0.51
N GLY A 31 -5.09 5.25 0.31
CA GLY A 31 -4.59 5.84 1.55
C GLY A 31 -3.62 7.01 1.37
N ASP A 32 -2.95 7.09 0.22
CA ASP A 32 -1.95 8.13 -0.07
C ASP A 32 -2.58 9.51 -0.37
N LYS A 33 -3.86 9.56 -0.65
CA LYS A 33 -4.60 10.80 -0.98
C LYS A 33 -5.92 10.88 -0.23
N GLU A 34 -6.39 12.10 -0.01
CA GLU A 34 -7.74 12.36 0.51
C GLU A 34 -8.84 12.22 -0.56
N GLY A 35 -8.73 11.25 -1.40
CA GLY A 35 -9.66 10.95 -2.49
C GLY A 35 -8.93 10.73 -3.81
N ILE A 36 -9.28 9.64 -4.47
CA ILE A 36 -8.71 9.24 -5.76
C ILE A 36 -9.85 8.77 -6.67
N THR A 37 -9.81 9.11 -7.95
CA THR A 37 -10.76 8.58 -8.92
C THR A 37 -10.39 7.16 -9.32
N ILE A 38 -11.37 6.39 -9.84
CA ILE A 38 -11.09 5.04 -10.40
C ILE A 38 -10.08 5.15 -11.56
N GLY A 39 -10.17 6.19 -12.39
CA GLY A 39 -9.23 6.43 -13.49
C GLY A 39 -7.80 6.63 -13.01
N GLU A 40 -7.59 7.48 -12.00
CA GLU A 40 -6.26 7.69 -11.40
C GLU A 40 -5.72 6.40 -10.77
N LEU A 41 -6.58 5.66 -10.06
CA LEU A 41 -6.19 4.41 -9.41
C LEU A 41 -5.80 3.35 -10.44
N SER A 42 -6.56 3.21 -11.52
CA SER A 42 -6.25 2.27 -12.61
C SER A 42 -4.91 2.59 -13.28
N ASN A 43 -4.62 3.87 -13.51
CA ASN A 43 -3.35 4.30 -14.07
C ASN A 43 -2.17 3.97 -13.15
N ARG A 44 -2.30 4.22 -11.85
CA ARG A 44 -1.25 3.90 -10.86
C ARG A 44 -0.99 2.41 -10.72
N MET A 45 -2.02 1.60 -10.88
CA MET A 45 -1.93 0.15 -10.76
C MET A 45 -1.57 -0.53 -12.09
N TYR A 46 -1.55 0.20 -13.19
CA TYR A 46 -1.39 -0.36 -14.55
C TYR A 46 -2.44 -1.45 -14.85
N LEU A 47 -3.67 -1.23 -14.44
CA LEU A 47 -4.81 -2.12 -14.64
C LEU A 47 -5.88 -1.48 -15.51
N ALA A 48 -6.72 -2.32 -16.13
CA ALA A 48 -7.91 -1.87 -16.82
C ALA A 48 -8.89 -1.19 -15.83
N HIS A 49 -9.65 -0.22 -16.32
CA HIS A 49 -10.64 0.50 -15.51
C HIS A 49 -11.69 -0.45 -14.89
N SER A 50 -12.18 -1.45 -15.64
CA SER A 50 -13.13 -2.45 -15.17
C SER A 50 -12.56 -3.29 -14.03
N THR A 51 -11.32 -3.76 -14.15
CA THR A 51 -10.62 -4.53 -13.10
C THR A 51 -10.46 -3.70 -11.83
N THR A 52 -10.11 -2.43 -11.97
CA THR A 52 -9.97 -1.50 -10.83
C THR A 52 -11.31 -1.24 -10.17
N THR A 53 -12.40 -1.12 -10.94
CA THR A 53 -13.76 -1.01 -10.40
C THR A 53 -14.11 -2.24 -9.55
N ASP A 54 -13.86 -3.44 -10.03
CA ASP A 54 -14.12 -4.68 -9.29
C ASP A 54 -13.33 -4.74 -7.97
N ILE A 55 -12.08 -4.29 -8.00
CA ILE A 55 -11.24 -4.19 -6.79
C ILE A 55 -11.85 -3.21 -5.79
N VAL A 56 -12.27 -2.03 -6.23
CA VAL A 56 -12.88 -1.01 -5.35
C VAL A 56 -14.23 -1.50 -4.83
N ASP A 57 -15.05 -2.16 -5.65
CA ASP A 57 -16.32 -2.75 -5.22
C ASP A 57 -16.12 -3.75 -4.06
N LYS A 58 -15.09 -4.60 -4.18
CA LYS A 58 -14.74 -5.53 -3.11
C LYS A 58 -14.29 -4.82 -1.83
N LEU A 59 -13.44 -3.81 -1.95
CA LEU A 59 -12.96 -3.03 -0.81
C LEU A 59 -14.08 -2.25 -0.13
N GLU A 60 -15.02 -1.71 -0.90
CA GLU A 60 -16.19 -1.00 -0.38
C GLU A 60 -17.16 -1.96 0.33
N LYS A 61 -17.40 -3.15 -0.24
CA LYS A 61 -18.18 -4.21 0.41
C LYS A 61 -17.59 -4.64 1.74
N LEU A 62 -16.27 -4.65 1.87
CA LEU A 62 -15.55 -4.92 3.12
C LEU A 62 -15.49 -3.70 4.05
N LYS A 63 -16.08 -2.58 3.67
CA LYS A 63 -16.08 -1.30 4.41
C LYS A 63 -14.68 -0.73 4.68
N LEU A 64 -13.75 -0.97 3.79
CA LEU A 64 -12.37 -0.48 3.88
C LEU A 64 -12.18 0.85 3.17
N VAL A 65 -13.01 1.11 2.17
CA VAL A 65 -13.09 2.36 1.42
C VAL A 65 -14.56 2.71 1.20
N LYS A 66 -14.81 3.95 0.81
CA LYS A 66 -16.12 4.38 0.31
C LYS A 66 -16.00 5.34 -0.85
N ARG A 67 -16.99 5.31 -1.74
CA ARG A 67 -17.18 6.29 -2.80
C ARG A 67 -17.95 7.49 -2.28
N TYR A 68 -17.62 8.66 -2.79
CA TYR A 68 -18.36 9.89 -2.55
C TYR A 68 -18.23 10.84 -3.75
N LYS A 69 -19.20 11.73 -3.93
CA LYS A 69 -19.11 12.78 -4.94
C LYS A 69 -18.19 13.90 -4.46
N SER A 70 -17.33 14.39 -5.35
CA SER A 70 -16.48 15.55 -5.05
C SER A 70 -17.35 16.78 -4.81
N GLU A 71 -17.04 17.54 -3.75
CA GLU A 71 -17.72 18.81 -3.48
C GLU A 71 -17.39 19.89 -4.50
N SER A 72 -16.15 19.89 -5.02
CA SER A 72 -15.67 20.86 -6.02
C SER A 72 -16.14 20.56 -7.44
N ASP A 73 -16.33 19.28 -7.78
CA ASP A 73 -16.88 18.85 -9.08
C ASP A 73 -17.77 17.60 -8.88
N LYS A 74 -19.08 17.82 -8.84
CA LYS A 74 -20.08 16.77 -8.62
C LYS A 74 -20.14 15.69 -9.71
N ARG A 75 -19.45 15.89 -10.84
CA ARG A 75 -19.30 14.87 -11.88
C ARG A 75 -18.26 13.82 -11.53
N LEU A 76 -17.36 14.12 -10.57
CA LEU A 76 -16.30 13.21 -10.13
C LEU A 76 -16.76 12.39 -8.94
N VAL A 77 -16.57 11.08 -9.05
CA VAL A 77 -16.69 10.14 -7.94
C VAL A 77 -15.29 9.81 -7.43
N LEU A 78 -15.08 10.06 -6.16
CA LEU A 78 -13.82 9.81 -5.46
C LEU A 78 -13.95 8.60 -4.54
N VAL A 79 -12.85 7.88 -4.38
CA VAL A 79 -12.70 6.80 -3.42
C VAL A 79 -11.83 7.29 -2.28
N LYS A 80 -12.26 7.10 -1.05
CA LYS A 80 -11.46 7.42 0.13
C LYS A 80 -11.37 6.26 1.10
N MET A 81 -10.31 6.27 1.90
CA MET A 81 -10.06 5.28 2.94
C MET A 81 -11.04 5.43 4.11
N GLU A 82 -11.58 4.31 4.59
CA GLU A 82 -12.24 4.22 5.88
C GLU A 82 -11.24 3.88 6.99
N GLU A 83 -11.62 4.12 8.23
CA GLU A 83 -10.74 3.83 9.37
C GLU A 83 -10.32 2.36 9.45
N THR A 84 -11.24 1.45 9.16
CA THR A 84 -10.97 0.01 9.07
C THR A 84 -9.92 -0.34 8.03
N GLY A 85 -9.87 0.39 6.90
CA GLY A 85 -8.83 0.24 5.89
C GLY A 85 -7.45 0.65 6.41
N LYS A 86 -7.37 1.75 7.14
CA LYS A 86 -6.12 2.20 7.79
C LYS A 86 -5.60 1.18 8.80
N GLU A 87 -6.50 0.60 9.60
CA GLU A 87 -6.15 -0.43 10.58
C GLU A 87 -5.49 -1.63 9.91
N ILE A 88 -6.02 -2.10 8.78
CA ILE A 88 -5.44 -3.23 8.03
C ILE A 88 -4.05 -2.88 7.50
N ILE A 89 -3.88 -1.70 6.90
CA ILE A 89 -2.57 -1.24 6.43
C ILE A 89 -1.57 -1.24 7.58
N ASN A 90 -1.93 -0.67 8.72
CA ASN A 90 -1.07 -0.62 9.89
C ASN A 90 -0.69 -2.00 10.42
N LYS A 91 -1.63 -2.95 10.47
CA LYS A 91 -1.35 -4.33 10.87
C LYS A 91 -0.35 -5.01 9.93
N VAL A 92 -0.52 -4.84 8.62
CA VAL A 92 0.41 -5.40 7.62
C VAL A 92 1.80 -4.78 7.76
N ILE A 93 1.87 -3.45 7.89
CA ILE A 93 3.13 -2.72 8.06
C ILE A 93 3.84 -3.16 9.35
N ASN A 94 3.12 -3.23 10.47
CA ASN A 94 3.69 -3.63 11.75
C ASN A 94 4.22 -5.07 11.72
N LYS A 95 3.54 -5.98 11.04
CA LYS A 95 4.01 -7.36 10.84
C LYS A 95 5.31 -7.40 10.06
N ARG A 96 5.42 -6.58 9.00
CA ARG A 96 6.64 -6.46 8.20
C ARG A 96 7.79 -5.81 8.96
N ILE A 97 7.51 -4.77 9.75
CA ILE A 97 8.50 -4.10 10.61
C ILE A 97 9.03 -5.09 11.66
N SER A 98 8.16 -5.86 12.31
CA SER A 98 8.56 -6.88 13.27
C SER A 98 9.50 -7.91 12.64
N TYR A 99 9.19 -8.37 11.44
CA TYR A 99 10.07 -9.28 10.71
C TYR A 99 11.43 -8.66 10.38
N ILE A 100 11.46 -7.41 9.89
CA ILE A 100 12.73 -6.72 9.62
C ILE A 100 13.54 -6.55 10.89
N ARG A 101 12.90 -6.22 12.01
CA ARG A 101 13.55 -6.12 13.31
C ARG A 101 14.20 -7.44 13.72
N ASP A 102 13.49 -8.55 13.52
CA ASP A 102 14.01 -9.89 13.85
C ASP A 102 15.22 -10.27 13.01
N ILE A 103 15.17 -10.04 11.70
CA ILE A 103 16.28 -10.37 10.79
C ILE A 103 17.48 -9.43 10.90
N THR A 104 17.32 -8.26 11.50
CA THR A 104 18.39 -7.28 11.74
C THR A 104 18.92 -7.33 13.18
N ALA A 105 18.39 -8.20 14.03
CA ALA A 105 18.76 -8.29 15.44
C ALA A 105 20.25 -8.65 15.67
N HIS A 106 20.91 -9.26 14.68
CA HIS A 106 22.34 -9.59 14.72
C HIS A 106 23.25 -8.39 14.45
N LEU A 107 22.71 -7.28 13.93
CA LEU A 107 23.46 -6.05 13.65
C LEU A 107 23.75 -5.29 14.95
N ASN A 108 24.92 -4.68 15.04
CA ASN A 108 25.24 -3.80 16.14
C ASN A 108 24.55 -2.42 15.98
N LYS A 109 24.60 -1.59 17.02
CA LYS A 109 23.92 -0.29 17.03
C LYS A 109 24.41 0.65 15.92
N LYS A 110 25.72 0.62 15.59
CA LYS A 110 26.29 1.43 14.52
C LYS A 110 25.77 1.01 13.16
N GLU A 111 25.71 -0.27 12.89
CA GLU A 111 25.19 -0.85 11.65
C GLU A 111 23.69 -0.57 11.50
N LEU A 112 22.90 -0.72 12.56
CA LEU A 112 21.47 -0.39 12.57
C LEU A 112 21.21 1.10 12.27
N ASN A 113 22.04 2.01 12.81
CA ASN A 113 21.88 3.44 12.56
C ASN A 113 22.27 3.84 11.13
N LEU A 114 23.20 3.13 10.50
CA LEU A 114 23.64 3.38 9.12
C LEU A 114 22.69 2.79 8.07
N LEU A 115 21.96 1.73 8.41
CA LEU A 115 21.12 1.00 7.46
C LEU A 115 20.05 1.87 6.77
N PRO A 116 19.27 2.72 7.46
CA PRO A 116 18.31 3.59 6.81
C PRO A 116 18.95 4.55 5.79
N GLU A 117 20.07 5.17 6.14
CA GLU A 117 20.78 6.10 5.27
C GLU A 117 21.28 5.43 3.98
N ILE A 118 21.83 4.22 4.10
CA ILE A 118 22.29 3.43 2.95
C ILE A 118 21.10 3.06 2.04
N LEU A 119 20.00 2.59 2.62
CA LEU A 119 18.80 2.22 1.87
C LEU A 119 18.16 3.42 1.16
N GLU A 120 18.09 4.57 1.82
CA GLU A 120 17.59 5.80 1.20
C GLU A 120 18.47 6.28 0.04
N SER A 121 19.81 6.14 0.17
CA SER A 121 20.74 6.45 -0.90
C SER A 121 20.53 5.56 -2.12
N ILE A 122 20.36 4.26 -1.90
CA ILE A 122 20.07 3.29 -2.96
C ILE A 122 18.72 3.58 -3.63
N LEU A 123 17.69 3.89 -2.84
CA LEU A 123 16.36 4.22 -3.35
C LEU A 123 16.42 5.45 -4.25
N ARG A 124 17.01 6.53 -3.79
CA ARG A 124 17.18 7.77 -4.57
C ARG A 124 17.88 7.54 -5.91
N GLU A 125 18.90 6.69 -5.94
CA GLU A 125 19.60 6.38 -7.18
C GLU A 125 18.76 5.51 -8.12
N SER A 126 18.00 4.58 -7.57
CA SER A 126 17.08 3.74 -8.39
C SER A 126 15.98 4.57 -9.05
N GLU A 127 15.44 5.58 -8.36
CA GLU A 127 14.39 6.45 -8.89
C GLU A 127 14.89 7.32 -10.06
N LYS A 128 16.14 7.79 -10.03
CA LYS A 128 16.75 8.51 -11.14
C LYS A 128 16.87 7.65 -12.41
N ASN A 129 17.14 6.35 -12.25
CA ASN A 129 17.31 5.43 -13.37
C ASN A 129 15.97 4.97 -13.99
N ILE A 130 14.85 5.14 -13.29
CA ILE A 130 13.51 4.84 -13.83
C ILE A 130 12.99 5.98 -14.70
N HIS A 131 13.40 7.21 -14.44
CA HIS A 131 12.99 8.41 -15.19
C HIS A 131 14.02 8.90 -16.22
N GLY A 132 15.07 8.19 -16.39
CA GLY A 132 16.09 8.38 -17.46
C GLY A 132 15.86 7.43 -18.61
#